data_191ef8f13d86abad2731537ba98f6c82
#
_entry.id   191ef8f13d86abad2731537ba98f6c82
#
_cell.length_a   1.000
_cell.length_b   1.000
_cell.length_c   1.000
_cell.angle_alpha   90.00
_cell.angle_beta   90.00
_cell.angle_gamma   90.00
#
_symmetry.space_group_name_H-M   'P 1'
#
loop_
_entity.id
_entity.type
_entity.pdbx_description
1 polymer ?
#
loop_
_entity_poly.entity_id
_entity_poly.type
_entity_poly.pdbx_seq_one_letter_code
_entity_poly.pdbx_strand_id
1 'polypeptide(L)'
;GMDVQKQEIREAVELPLTHFDLYRQIGIDPPRGVLLYGPPGTGKTMLAKAVAHHTTAAFIRVVGSEFVQKYLGEGPRMVRDVFRLAKENAPAIIFIDEVDSIATARFDAHTGADREVQRILMELLNQMDGFDQTVNVKVIMATNRADTLDPALLRPGRLDRKIECPAPDRRQKRLVFQVCTAKMNLSDEVDLEDYVSRPDKISAADIRAICQEAGLQAVRKNRYVVMPKDFEKGYKSSVRKPGDEFSFY
;
A
#
# COMPACT_ATOMS: atom_id res chain seq x y z
N GLY A 1 12.27 9.30 -4.17
CA GLY A 1 10.96 9.41 -4.78
C GLY A 1 9.84 9.55 -3.76
N MET A 2 8.70 9.97 -4.14
CA MET A 2 7.50 10.18 -3.32
C MET A 2 7.60 11.34 -2.32
N ASP A 3 8.33 12.39 -2.63
CA ASP A 3 8.47 13.54 -1.71
C ASP A 3 7.14 14.29 -1.52
N VAL A 4 6.34 14.41 -2.58
CA VAL A 4 5.00 15.02 -2.51
C VAL A 4 4.08 14.17 -1.64
N GLN A 5 4.10 12.85 -1.82
CA GLN A 5 3.29 11.91 -1.06
C GLN A 5 3.69 11.89 0.42
N LYS A 6 4.98 11.96 0.73
CA LYS A 6 5.47 12.08 2.10
C LYS A 6 4.94 13.35 2.76
N GLN A 7 4.97 14.47 2.05
CA GLN A 7 4.45 15.74 2.57
C GLN A 7 2.94 15.67 2.81
N GLU A 8 2.19 15.11 1.86
CA GLU A 8 0.74 14.96 1.99
C GLU A 8 0.35 14.09 3.18
N ILE A 9 1.04 12.96 3.39
CA ILE A 9 0.75 12.06 4.51
C ILE A 9 1.15 12.68 5.85
N ARG A 10 2.22 13.47 5.89
CA ARG A 10 2.60 14.21 7.09
C ARG A 10 1.52 15.18 7.53
N GLU A 11 0.96 15.92 6.60
CA GLU A 11 -0.13 16.86 6.88
C GLU A 11 -1.41 16.15 7.31
N ALA A 12 -1.73 15.03 6.68
CA ALA A 12 -2.99 14.32 6.91
C ALA A 12 -2.97 13.38 8.13
N VAL A 13 -1.82 12.85 8.49
CA VAL A 13 -1.68 11.84 9.55
C VAL A 13 -0.74 12.28 10.65
N GLU A 14 0.48 12.69 10.32
CA GLU A 14 1.51 12.99 11.31
C GLU A 14 1.15 14.21 12.16
N LEU A 15 0.74 15.32 11.53
CA LEU A 15 0.34 16.51 12.28
C LEU A 15 -0.87 16.26 13.19
N PRO A 16 -1.96 15.60 12.71
CA PRO A 16 -3.06 15.26 13.61
C PRO A 16 -2.68 14.34 14.77
N LEU A 17 -1.71 13.44 14.59
CA LEU A 17 -1.23 12.57 15.67
C LEU A 17 -0.39 13.31 16.70
N THR A 18 0.55 14.15 16.26
CA THR A 18 1.51 14.82 17.15
C THR A 18 0.95 16.10 17.77
N HIS A 19 0.02 16.77 17.09
CA HIS A 19 -0.58 18.03 17.51
C HIS A 19 -2.08 17.91 17.79
N PHE A 20 -2.50 16.75 18.28
CA PHE A 20 -3.91 16.43 18.49
C PHE A 20 -4.62 17.45 19.38
N ASP A 21 -4.00 17.87 20.47
CA ASP A 21 -4.55 18.86 21.40
C ASP A 21 -4.71 20.23 20.76
N LEU A 22 -3.81 20.59 19.85
CA LEU A 22 -3.87 21.86 19.15
C LEU A 22 -5.11 21.97 18.26
N TYR A 23 -5.46 20.90 17.56
CA TYR A 23 -6.70 20.84 16.77
C TYR A 23 -7.93 21.08 17.64
N ARG A 24 -7.96 20.48 18.83
CA ARG A 24 -9.04 20.65 19.79
C ARG A 24 -9.13 22.10 20.30
N GLN A 25 -8.01 22.70 20.64
CA GLN A 25 -7.96 24.07 21.15
C GLN A 25 -8.40 25.10 20.11
N ILE A 26 -8.04 24.87 18.84
CA ILE A 26 -8.45 25.75 17.74
C ILE A 26 -9.92 25.52 17.35
N GLY A 27 -10.46 24.33 17.66
CA GLY A 27 -11.84 23.98 17.32
C GLY A 27 -12.00 23.39 15.93
N ILE A 28 -10.94 22.81 15.37
CA ILE A 28 -10.93 22.12 14.08
C ILE A 28 -10.92 20.62 14.30
N ASP A 29 -11.75 19.89 13.55
CA ASP A 29 -11.71 18.44 13.58
C ASP A 29 -10.49 17.92 12.81
N PRO A 30 -9.62 17.09 13.42
CA PRO A 30 -8.52 16.49 12.70
C PRO A 30 -9.03 15.46 11.67
N PRO A 31 -8.32 15.27 10.54
CA PRO A 31 -8.62 14.19 9.61
C PRO A 31 -8.59 12.83 10.30
N ARG A 32 -9.54 11.95 9.97
CA ARG A 32 -9.65 10.62 10.59
C ARG A 32 -8.95 9.54 9.80
N GLY A 33 -8.98 9.63 8.47
CA GLY A 33 -8.46 8.60 7.60
C GLY A 33 -7.88 9.12 6.31
N VAL A 34 -6.98 8.34 5.73
CA VAL A 34 -6.31 8.61 4.47
C VAL A 34 -6.35 7.36 3.60
N LEU A 35 -6.60 7.54 2.31
CA LEU A 35 -6.49 6.48 1.32
C LEU A 35 -5.20 6.64 0.51
N LEU A 36 -4.35 5.62 0.53
CA LEU A 36 -3.21 5.50 -0.37
C LEU A 36 -3.62 4.59 -1.52
N TYR A 37 -3.48 5.04 -2.75
CA TYR A 37 -3.84 4.24 -3.91
C TYR A 37 -2.79 4.35 -5.02
N GLY A 38 -2.73 3.34 -5.85
CA GLY A 38 -1.80 3.27 -6.96
C GLY A 38 -1.37 1.85 -7.25
N PRO A 39 -0.54 1.64 -8.28
CA PRO A 39 -0.10 0.31 -8.67
C PRO A 39 0.57 -0.46 -7.52
N PRO A 40 0.55 -1.81 -7.55
CA PRO A 40 1.22 -2.60 -6.53
C PRO A 40 2.74 -2.33 -6.52
N GLY A 41 3.36 -2.50 -5.37
CA GLY A 41 4.80 -2.35 -5.22
C GLY A 41 5.33 -0.92 -5.24
N THR A 42 4.47 0.09 -5.06
CA THR A 42 4.87 1.51 -5.05
C THR A 42 5.26 2.04 -3.68
N GLY A 43 5.25 1.20 -2.65
CA GLY A 43 5.74 1.57 -1.32
C GLY A 43 4.68 2.14 -0.38
N LYS A 44 3.41 1.86 -0.61
CA LYS A 44 2.31 2.31 0.26
C LYS A 44 2.48 1.86 1.72
N THR A 45 2.82 0.59 1.93
CA THR A 45 3.08 0.05 3.28
C THR A 45 4.29 0.72 3.95
N MET A 46 5.35 0.92 3.19
CA MET A 46 6.57 1.58 3.71
C MET A 46 6.30 3.01 4.12
N LEU A 47 5.47 3.72 3.36
CA LEU A 47 5.08 5.08 3.66
C LEU A 47 4.31 5.17 5.00
N ALA A 48 3.35 4.25 5.20
CA ALA A 48 2.59 4.18 6.44
C ALA A 48 3.48 3.81 7.65
N LYS A 49 4.39 2.86 7.48
CA LYS A 49 5.35 2.49 8.53
C LYS A 49 6.26 3.65 8.91
N ALA A 50 6.72 4.42 7.94
CA ALA A 50 7.58 5.56 8.17
C ALA A 50 6.88 6.62 9.03
N VAL A 51 5.62 6.90 8.76
CA VAL A 51 4.82 7.84 9.58
C VAL A 51 4.67 7.32 11.01
N ALA A 52 4.35 6.05 11.19
CA ALA A 52 4.22 5.46 12.52
C ALA A 52 5.53 5.54 13.30
N HIS A 53 6.65 5.27 12.65
CA HIS A 53 7.97 5.37 13.26
C HIS A 53 8.30 6.80 13.70
N HIS A 54 8.06 7.78 12.85
CA HIS A 54 8.33 9.19 13.15
C HIS A 54 7.44 9.76 14.26
N THR A 55 6.22 9.27 14.36
CA THR A 55 5.24 9.76 15.37
C THR A 55 5.27 8.96 16.66
N THR A 56 6.08 7.91 16.74
CA THR A 56 6.11 6.95 17.87
C THR A 56 4.75 6.34 18.17
N ALA A 57 3.85 6.33 17.20
CA ALA A 57 2.54 5.73 17.32
C ALA A 57 2.61 4.21 17.23
N ALA A 58 1.69 3.53 17.90
CA ALA A 58 1.49 2.10 17.69
C ALA A 58 1.02 1.85 16.25
N PHE A 59 1.53 0.79 15.63
CA PHE A 59 1.20 0.45 14.25
C PHE A 59 0.53 -0.92 14.19
N ILE A 60 -0.72 -0.93 13.76
CA ILE A 60 -1.50 -2.16 13.63
C ILE A 60 -1.77 -2.39 12.14
N ARG A 61 -1.14 -3.42 11.57
CA ARG A 61 -1.33 -3.77 10.17
C ARG A 61 -2.35 -4.87 10.02
N VAL A 62 -3.29 -4.67 9.11
CA VAL A 62 -4.31 -5.65 8.74
C VAL A 62 -4.37 -5.74 7.23
N VAL A 63 -4.55 -6.95 6.70
CA VAL A 63 -4.76 -7.18 5.27
C VAL A 63 -6.23 -7.51 5.06
N GLY A 64 -6.90 -6.76 4.19
CA GLY A 64 -8.35 -6.89 3.97
C GLY A 64 -8.79 -8.30 3.60
N SER A 65 -8.03 -8.98 2.74
CA SER A 65 -8.31 -10.36 2.33
C SER A 65 -8.31 -11.34 3.50
N GLU A 66 -7.54 -11.11 4.56
CA GLU A 66 -7.48 -11.99 5.73
C GLU A 66 -8.79 -12.00 6.53
N PHE A 67 -9.54 -10.90 6.54
CA PHE A 67 -10.84 -10.84 7.20
C PHE A 67 -11.85 -11.80 6.58
N VAL A 68 -11.73 -12.05 5.29
CA VAL A 68 -12.65 -12.93 4.55
C VAL A 68 -12.16 -14.38 4.57
N GLN A 69 -10.86 -14.61 4.42
CA GLN A 69 -10.27 -15.95 4.27
C GLN A 69 -9.97 -16.64 5.59
N LYS A 70 -9.33 -15.94 6.53
CA LYS A 70 -8.92 -16.53 7.81
C LYS A 70 -10.01 -16.50 8.87
N TYR A 71 -10.90 -15.54 8.79
CA TYR A 71 -11.88 -15.25 9.85
C TYR A 71 -13.31 -15.37 9.33
N LEU A 72 -13.59 -16.45 8.59
CA LEU A 72 -14.93 -16.69 8.04
C LEU A 72 -15.98 -16.72 9.15
N GLY A 73 -16.99 -15.86 9.03
CA GLY A 73 -18.02 -15.68 10.04
C GLY A 73 -17.64 -14.77 11.21
N GLU A 74 -16.37 -14.42 11.36
CA GLU A 74 -15.86 -13.58 12.47
C GLU A 74 -15.29 -12.24 12.02
N GLY A 75 -15.40 -11.92 10.73
CA GLY A 75 -14.83 -10.69 10.17
C GLY A 75 -15.24 -9.41 10.90
N PRO A 76 -16.54 -9.16 11.14
CA PRO A 76 -16.98 -7.96 11.87
C PRO A 76 -16.42 -7.87 13.28
N ARG A 77 -16.33 -8.99 13.98
CA ARG A 77 -15.74 -9.05 15.31
C ARG A 77 -14.26 -8.67 15.28
N MET A 78 -13.51 -9.16 14.29
CA MET A 78 -12.09 -8.84 14.12
C MET A 78 -11.88 -7.35 13.84
N VAL A 79 -12.77 -6.73 13.07
CA VAL A 79 -12.76 -5.27 12.87
C VAL A 79 -12.91 -4.55 14.21
N ARG A 80 -13.90 -4.92 15.01
CA ARG A 80 -14.09 -4.32 16.35
C ARG A 80 -12.88 -4.50 17.25
N ASP A 81 -12.26 -5.68 17.23
CA ASP A 81 -11.09 -5.99 18.04
C ASP A 81 -9.88 -5.14 17.64
N VAL A 82 -9.65 -4.95 16.34
CA VAL A 82 -8.57 -4.10 15.82
C VAL A 82 -8.74 -2.65 16.29
N PHE A 83 -9.93 -2.09 16.17
CA PHE A 83 -10.21 -0.71 16.60
C PHE A 83 -10.12 -0.55 18.12
N ARG A 84 -10.58 -1.53 18.88
CA ARG A 84 -10.43 -1.53 20.33
C ARG A 84 -8.95 -1.55 20.73
N LEU A 85 -8.16 -2.43 20.12
CA LEU A 85 -6.71 -2.51 20.37
C LEU A 85 -6.02 -1.18 20.07
N ALA A 86 -6.39 -0.52 18.98
CA ALA A 86 -5.85 0.78 18.62
C ALA A 86 -6.19 1.85 19.67
N LYS A 87 -7.42 1.88 20.14
CA LYS A 87 -7.86 2.83 21.18
C LYS A 87 -7.11 2.62 22.50
N GLU A 88 -6.88 1.38 22.89
CA GLU A 88 -6.13 1.03 24.10
C GLU A 88 -4.65 1.42 24.02
N ASN A 89 -4.11 1.50 22.81
CA ASN A 89 -2.70 1.82 22.56
C ASN A 89 -2.50 3.19 21.88
N ALA A 90 -3.44 4.09 21.99
CA ALA A 90 -3.34 5.42 21.39
C ALA A 90 -2.13 6.21 21.95
N PRO A 91 -1.42 7.01 21.14
CA PRO A 91 -1.65 7.26 19.72
C PRO A 91 -1.33 6.05 18.85
N ALA A 92 -2.20 5.74 17.89
CA ALA A 92 -2.08 4.55 17.07
C ALA A 92 -2.49 4.81 15.60
N ILE A 93 -1.88 4.06 14.71
CA ILE A 93 -2.25 4.01 13.30
C ILE A 93 -2.74 2.60 12.98
N ILE A 94 -3.94 2.50 12.43
CA ILE A 94 -4.44 1.27 11.81
C ILE A 94 -4.15 1.35 10.32
N PHE A 95 -3.36 0.42 9.81
CA PHE A 95 -3.08 0.31 8.38
C PHE A 95 -3.82 -0.89 7.81
N ILE A 96 -4.78 -0.63 6.92
CA ILE A 96 -5.57 -1.66 6.27
C ILE A 96 -5.12 -1.76 4.82
N ASP A 97 -4.36 -2.80 4.51
CA ASP A 97 -3.90 -3.09 3.16
C ASP A 97 -4.97 -3.88 2.39
N GLU A 98 -4.93 -3.79 1.07
CA GLU A 98 -5.88 -4.48 0.20
C GLU A 98 -7.34 -4.23 0.60
N VAL A 99 -7.67 -2.98 0.87
CA VAL A 99 -9.02 -2.61 1.33
C VAL A 99 -10.10 -2.90 0.29
N ASP A 100 -9.73 -2.94 -0.99
CA ASP A 100 -10.62 -3.32 -2.08
C ASP A 100 -11.20 -4.75 -1.92
N SER A 101 -10.51 -5.63 -1.20
CA SER A 101 -11.02 -6.98 -0.91
C SER A 101 -12.33 -6.97 -0.09
N ILE A 102 -12.54 -5.94 0.73
CA ILE A 102 -13.71 -5.82 1.60
C ILE A 102 -14.59 -4.63 1.26
N ALA A 103 -14.11 -3.71 0.45
CA ALA A 103 -14.75 -2.42 0.21
C ALA A 103 -15.00 -2.12 -1.27
N THR A 104 -15.03 -3.14 -2.12
CA THR A 104 -15.42 -2.97 -3.52
C THR A 104 -16.91 -2.70 -3.61
N ALA A 105 -17.30 -1.72 -4.44
CA ALA A 105 -18.70 -1.44 -4.72
C ALA A 105 -19.37 -2.66 -5.33
N ARG A 106 -20.44 -3.15 -4.68
CA ARG A 106 -21.19 -4.33 -5.12
C ARG A 106 -22.65 -3.96 -5.23
N PHE A 107 -23.23 -4.25 -6.38
CA PHE A 107 -24.64 -3.94 -6.64
C PHE A 107 -25.59 -4.98 -6.02
N ASP A 108 -25.17 -6.25 -5.96
CA ASP A 108 -25.97 -7.35 -5.46
C ASP A 108 -25.14 -8.33 -4.63
N ALA A 109 -25.60 -8.61 -3.41
CA ALA A 109 -25.00 -9.64 -2.55
C ALA A 109 -25.74 -10.97 -2.76
N HIS A 110 -25.31 -11.76 -3.74
CA HIS A 110 -25.98 -13.02 -4.12
C HIS A 110 -25.47 -14.25 -3.35
N THR A 111 -24.28 -14.19 -2.77
CA THR A 111 -23.66 -15.32 -2.08
C THR A 111 -23.51 -15.05 -0.59
N GLY A 112 -23.33 -16.11 0.20
CA GLY A 112 -23.01 -15.99 1.60
C GLY A 112 -21.68 -15.26 1.85
N ALA A 113 -20.71 -15.47 0.99
CA ALA A 113 -19.42 -14.78 1.05
C ALA A 113 -19.57 -13.26 0.79
N ASP A 114 -20.41 -12.87 -0.16
CA ASP A 114 -20.67 -11.45 -0.44
C ASP A 114 -21.37 -10.75 0.72
N ARG A 115 -22.28 -11.44 1.40
CA ARG A 115 -22.96 -10.93 2.60
C ARG A 115 -21.97 -10.72 3.75
N GLU A 116 -21.03 -11.66 3.92
CA GLU A 116 -19.98 -11.54 4.93
C GLU A 116 -19.08 -10.33 4.65
N VAL A 117 -18.67 -10.12 3.42
CA VAL A 117 -17.87 -8.95 3.01
C VAL A 117 -18.62 -7.66 3.30
N GLN A 118 -19.92 -7.61 3.00
CA GLN A 118 -20.75 -6.43 3.32
C GLN A 118 -20.81 -6.16 4.82
N ARG A 119 -20.95 -7.19 5.65
CA ARG A 119 -20.95 -7.02 7.10
C ARG A 119 -19.63 -6.48 7.61
N ILE A 120 -18.52 -6.95 7.06
CA ILE A 120 -17.17 -6.44 7.40
C ILE A 120 -17.08 -4.96 7.05
N LEU A 121 -17.48 -4.57 5.84
CA LEU A 121 -17.49 -3.19 5.40
C LEU A 121 -18.37 -2.32 6.30
N MET A 122 -19.58 -2.76 6.62
CA MET A 122 -20.49 -2.01 7.49
C MET A 122 -19.91 -1.81 8.88
N GLU A 123 -19.27 -2.84 9.43
CA GLU A 123 -18.61 -2.71 10.73
C GLU A 123 -17.44 -1.74 10.68
N LEU A 124 -16.65 -1.78 9.59
CA LEU A 124 -15.55 -0.84 9.37
C LEU A 124 -16.05 0.60 9.35
N LEU A 125 -17.13 0.86 8.60
CA LEU A 125 -17.74 2.19 8.53
C LEU A 125 -18.27 2.64 9.89
N ASN A 126 -18.92 1.74 10.63
CA ASN A 126 -19.42 2.02 11.97
C ASN A 126 -18.30 2.36 12.94
N GLN A 127 -17.18 1.65 12.89
CA GLN A 127 -16.03 1.94 13.72
C GLN A 127 -15.41 3.30 13.38
N MET A 128 -15.30 3.63 12.11
CA MET A 128 -14.79 4.93 11.67
C MET A 128 -15.72 6.08 12.10
N ASP A 129 -17.02 5.91 11.98
CA ASP A 129 -18.00 6.91 12.39
C ASP A 129 -18.09 7.04 13.92
N GLY A 130 -17.82 5.95 14.63
CA GLY A 130 -17.87 5.89 16.10
C GLY A 130 -16.62 6.40 16.80
N PHE A 131 -15.61 6.90 16.05
CA PHE A 131 -14.46 7.51 16.68
C PHE A 131 -14.86 8.76 17.45
N ASP A 132 -14.72 8.70 18.75
CA ASP A 132 -14.76 9.89 19.58
C ASP A 132 -13.55 10.76 19.19
N GLN A 133 -13.79 12.07 19.02
CA GLN A 133 -12.75 13.05 18.72
C GLN A 133 -11.67 13.13 19.82
N THR A 134 -11.90 12.53 20.96
CA THR A 134 -10.95 12.48 22.08
C THR A 134 -9.89 11.39 21.90
N VAL A 135 -10.06 10.47 20.96
CA VAL A 135 -9.16 9.33 20.79
C VAL A 135 -8.20 9.56 19.61
N ASN A 136 -6.91 9.49 19.89
CA ASN A 136 -5.87 9.74 18.89
C ASN A 136 -5.53 8.45 18.13
N VAL A 137 -6.44 8.04 17.23
CA VAL A 137 -6.27 6.92 16.32
C VAL A 137 -6.51 7.39 14.90
N LYS A 138 -5.61 7.05 13.99
CA LYS A 138 -5.73 7.36 12.57
C LYS A 138 -5.81 6.07 11.77
N VAL A 139 -6.56 6.11 10.67
CA VAL A 139 -6.72 4.98 9.76
C VAL A 139 -6.07 5.32 8.43
N ILE A 140 -5.16 4.47 7.98
CA ILE A 140 -4.59 4.55 6.64
C ILE A 140 -5.03 3.30 5.89
N MET A 141 -5.73 3.49 4.79
CA MET A 141 -6.14 2.39 3.91
C MET A 141 -5.33 2.42 2.64
N ALA A 142 -5.03 1.25 2.11
CA ALA A 142 -4.28 1.11 0.86
C ALA A 142 -5.02 0.21 -0.12
N THR A 143 -5.00 0.61 -1.39
CA THR A 143 -5.57 -0.17 -2.49
C THR A 143 -4.79 0.05 -3.77
N ASN A 144 -4.75 -0.98 -4.59
CA ASN A 144 -4.23 -0.85 -5.95
C ASN A 144 -5.28 -0.27 -6.92
N ARG A 145 -6.55 -0.21 -6.49
CA ARG A 145 -7.70 0.15 -7.33
C ARG A 145 -8.66 1.08 -6.58
N ALA A 146 -8.44 2.38 -6.67
CA ALA A 146 -9.32 3.36 -6.04
C ALA A 146 -10.69 3.49 -6.73
N ASP A 147 -10.73 3.22 -8.04
CA ASP A 147 -11.94 3.35 -8.87
C ASP A 147 -13.03 2.30 -8.52
N THR A 148 -12.65 1.17 -7.93
CA THR A 148 -13.57 0.09 -7.57
C THR A 148 -14.10 0.19 -6.14
N LEU A 149 -13.60 1.14 -5.34
CA LEU A 149 -14.00 1.27 -3.94
C LEU A 149 -15.43 1.78 -3.78
N ASP A 150 -16.09 1.30 -2.74
CA ASP A 150 -17.41 1.78 -2.35
C ASP A 150 -17.32 3.28 -1.99
N PRO A 151 -18.13 4.14 -2.63
CA PRO A 151 -18.14 5.58 -2.33
C PRO A 151 -18.40 5.90 -0.86
N ALA A 152 -19.03 5.01 -0.10
CA ALA A 152 -19.30 5.21 1.32
C ALA A 152 -18.00 5.42 2.13
N LEU A 153 -16.89 4.80 1.74
CA LEU A 153 -15.59 5.00 2.39
C LEU A 153 -15.04 6.41 2.19
N LEU A 154 -15.39 7.05 1.07
CA LEU A 154 -14.84 8.34 0.66
C LEU A 154 -15.64 9.53 1.17
N ARG A 155 -16.63 9.30 2.03
CA ARG A 155 -17.43 10.37 2.63
C ARG A 155 -16.61 11.15 3.65
N PRO A 156 -16.92 12.46 3.84
CA PRO A 156 -16.29 13.25 4.89
C PRO A 156 -16.40 12.60 6.27
N GLY A 157 -15.32 12.65 7.06
CA GLY A 157 -15.25 12.01 8.38
C GLY A 157 -14.77 10.58 8.34
N ARG A 158 -14.61 9.97 7.17
CA ARG A 158 -14.02 8.64 6.97
C ARG A 158 -12.66 8.78 6.33
N LEU A 159 -12.52 8.53 5.03
CA LEU A 159 -11.27 8.81 4.31
C LEU A 159 -11.31 10.25 3.78
N ASP A 160 -10.70 11.14 4.53
CA ASP A 160 -10.77 12.59 4.27
C ASP A 160 -9.85 13.02 3.12
N ARG A 161 -8.81 12.25 2.84
CA ARG A 161 -7.83 12.58 1.83
C ARG A 161 -7.39 11.33 1.05
N LYS A 162 -7.23 11.50 -0.25
CA LYS A 162 -6.70 10.46 -1.15
C LYS A 162 -5.31 10.87 -1.60
N ILE A 163 -4.34 9.98 -1.49
CA ILE A 163 -2.97 10.20 -1.91
C ILE A 163 -2.60 9.17 -2.95
N GLU A 164 -2.25 9.61 -4.15
CA GLU A 164 -1.80 8.74 -5.21
C GLU A 164 -0.33 8.40 -5.05
N CYS A 165 -0.01 7.12 -5.13
CA CYS A 165 1.36 6.60 -5.17
C CYS A 165 1.61 6.06 -6.58
N PRO A 166 2.07 6.90 -7.52
CA PRO A 166 2.22 6.49 -8.91
C PRO A 166 3.40 5.54 -9.10
N ALA A 167 3.38 4.85 -10.25
CA ALA A 167 4.55 4.08 -10.66
C ALA A 167 5.76 5.00 -10.83
N PRO A 168 6.99 4.51 -10.57
CA PRO A 168 8.18 5.33 -10.69
C PRO A 168 8.34 5.91 -12.10
N ASP A 169 8.72 7.18 -12.19
CA ASP A 169 9.16 7.80 -13.44
C ASP A 169 10.57 7.33 -13.81
N ARG A 170 11.09 7.83 -14.95
CA ARG A 170 12.42 7.45 -15.45
C ARG A 170 13.51 7.73 -14.43
N ARG A 171 13.49 8.88 -13.77
CA ARG A 171 14.49 9.25 -12.76
C ARG A 171 14.43 8.34 -11.54
N GLN A 172 13.22 8.05 -11.07
CA GLN A 172 13.01 7.16 -9.93
C GLN A 172 13.40 5.72 -10.27
N LYS A 173 13.09 5.23 -11.47
CA LYS A 173 13.53 3.91 -11.95
C LYS A 173 15.06 3.79 -11.91
N ARG A 174 15.75 4.82 -12.40
CA ARG A 174 17.22 4.85 -12.40
C ARG A 174 17.78 4.71 -10.99
N LEU A 175 17.25 5.47 -10.04
CA LEU A 175 17.68 5.40 -8.65
C LEU A 175 17.44 4.02 -8.04
N VAL A 176 16.29 3.39 -8.30
CA VAL A 176 15.98 2.06 -7.79
C VAL A 176 16.91 1.01 -8.39
N PHE A 177 17.18 1.06 -9.72
CA PHE A 177 18.15 0.16 -10.34
C PHE A 177 19.55 0.33 -9.74
N GLN A 178 19.98 1.56 -9.51
CA GLN A 178 21.28 1.84 -8.88
C GLN A 178 21.37 1.25 -7.48
N VAL A 179 20.35 1.42 -6.67
CA VAL A 179 20.32 0.87 -5.29
C VAL A 179 20.31 -0.65 -5.32
N CYS A 180 19.49 -1.26 -6.17
CA CYS A 180 19.37 -2.71 -6.25
C CYS A 180 20.62 -3.40 -6.79
N THR A 181 21.41 -2.71 -7.62
CA THR A 181 22.63 -3.27 -8.26
C THR A 181 23.92 -2.83 -7.58
N ALA A 182 23.87 -2.00 -6.54
CA ALA A 182 25.04 -1.41 -5.91
C ALA A 182 26.07 -2.44 -5.42
N LYS A 183 25.60 -3.61 -4.96
CA LYS A 183 26.45 -4.69 -4.47
C LYS A 183 26.65 -5.82 -5.48
N MET A 184 26.07 -5.70 -6.67
CA MET A 184 26.14 -6.72 -7.70
C MET A 184 27.38 -6.50 -8.59
N ASN A 185 27.97 -7.60 -9.03
CA ASN A 185 29.09 -7.58 -9.96
C ASN A 185 28.53 -7.62 -11.39
N LEU A 186 28.40 -6.45 -12.01
CA LEU A 186 27.86 -6.30 -13.35
C LEU A 186 28.97 -6.32 -14.40
N SER A 187 28.71 -6.94 -15.55
CA SER A 187 29.54 -6.83 -16.73
C SER A 187 29.56 -5.38 -17.22
N ASP A 188 30.69 -4.97 -17.82
CA ASP A 188 30.82 -3.65 -18.45
C ASP A 188 29.83 -3.45 -19.60
N GLU A 189 29.30 -4.52 -20.16
CA GLU A 189 28.31 -4.48 -21.24
C GLU A 189 26.89 -4.20 -20.76
N VAL A 190 26.63 -4.27 -19.43
CA VAL A 190 25.31 -4.02 -18.87
C VAL A 190 25.04 -2.53 -18.87
N ASP A 191 24.01 -2.12 -19.59
CA ASP A 191 23.50 -0.75 -19.62
C ASP A 191 22.14 -0.68 -18.95
N LEU A 192 22.11 -0.18 -17.73
CA LEU A 192 20.87 -0.04 -16.96
C LEU A 192 19.91 0.98 -17.57
N GLU A 193 20.43 1.97 -18.31
CA GLU A 193 19.60 2.98 -18.99
C GLU A 193 18.67 2.36 -20.04
N ASP A 194 19.07 1.24 -20.67
CA ASP A 194 18.20 0.52 -21.58
C ASP A 194 16.91 0.09 -20.89
N TYR A 195 16.98 -0.43 -19.66
CA TYR A 195 15.82 -0.86 -18.89
C TYR A 195 15.03 0.31 -18.29
N VAL A 196 15.73 1.37 -17.89
CA VAL A 196 15.10 2.59 -17.36
C VAL A 196 14.26 3.29 -18.43
N SER A 197 14.74 3.30 -19.67
CA SER A 197 14.09 4.00 -20.79
C SER A 197 12.92 3.24 -21.40
N ARG A 198 12.71 1.98 -21.04
CA ARG A 198 11.59 1.19 -21.56
C ARG A 198 10.25 1.76 -21.10
N PRO A 199 9.21 1.74 -21.96
CA PRO A 199 7.93 2.39 -21.66
C PRO A 199 7.07 1.64 -20.64
N ASP A 200 7.46 0.43 -20.24
CA ASP A 200 6.68 -0.37 -19.30
C ASP A 200 6.54 0.31 -17.94
N LYS A 201 5.35 0.26 -17.38
CA LYS A 201 5.09 0.74 -16.04
C LYS A 201 5.51 -0.31 -15.03
N ILE A 202 6.71 -0.18 -14.52
CA ILE A 202 7.24 -1.09 -13.51
C ILE A 202 7.36 -0.39 -12.15
N SER A 203 7.05 -1.14 -11.08
CA SER A 203 7.18 -0.66 -9.72
C SER A 203 8.61 -0.87 -9.20
N ALA A 204 8.91 -0.26 -8.03
CA ALA A 204 10.16 -0.53 -7.33
C ALA A 204 10.32 -2.02 -6.99
N ALA A 205 9.22 -2.70 -6.63
CA ALA A 205 9.23 -4.14 -6.37
C ALA A 205 9.56 -4.95 -7.63
N ASP A 206 9.03 -4.56 -8.79
CA ASP A 206 9.34 -5.18 -10.08
C ASP A 206 10.84 -5.03 -10.40
N ILE A 207 11.41 -3.85 -10.17
CA ILE A 207 12.83 -3.60 -10.41
C ILE A 207 13.70 -4.48 -9.50
N ARG A 208 13.35 -4.63 -8.24
CA ARG A 208 14.04 -5.55 -7.33
C ARG A 208 13.98 -6.99 -7.81
N ALA A 209 12.81 -7.42 -8.29
CA ALA A 209 12.61 -8.76 -8.84
C ALA A 209 13.45 -8.97 -10.10
N ILE A 210 13.52 -7.98 -10.99
CA ILE A 210 14.36 -8.01 -12.20
C ILE A 210 15.84 -8.20 -11.82
N CYS A 211 16.34 -7.39 -10.90
CA CYS A 211 17.74 -7.44 -10.47
C CYS A 211 18.07 -8.77 -9.78
N GLN A 212 17.20 -9.26 -8.93
CA GLN A 212 17.38 -10.53 -8.25
C GLN A 212 17.37 -11.71 -9.22
N GLU A 213 16.44 -11.73 -10.16
CA GLU A 213 16.36 -12.80 -11.16
C GLU A 213 17.60 -12.77 -12.09
N ALA A 214 18.07 -11.57 -12.46
CA ALA A 214 19.32 -11.44 -13.24
C ALA A 214 20.48 -12.05 -12.47
N GLY A 215 20.61 -11.77 -11.19
CA GLY A 215 21.64 -12.38 -10.33
C GLY A 215 21.54 -13.90 -10.26
N LEU A 216 20.32 -14.42 -10.09
CA LEU A 216 20.07 -15.86 -10.06
C LEU A 216 20.42 -16.54 -11.39
N GLN A 217 20.17 -15.89 -12.52
CA GLN A 217 20.56 -16.43 -13.84
C GLN A 217 22.08 -16.61 -13.95
N ALA A 218 22.85 -15.64 -13.47
CA ALA A 218 24.30 -15.74 -13.44
C ALA A 218 24.77 -16.89 -12.52
N VAL A 219 24.20 -17.02 -11.34
CA VAL A 219 24.50 -18.08 -10.37
C VAL A 219 24.22 -19.47 -10.96
N ARG A 220 23.07 -19.66 -11.60
CA ARG A 220 22.68 -20.91 -12.24
C ARG A 220 23.67 -21.36 -13.32
N LYS A 221 24.37 -20.42 -13.95
CA LYS A 221 25.38 -20.68 -14.98
C LYS A 221 26.80 -20.65 -14.45
N ASN A 222 26.97 -20.65 -13.13
CA ASN A 222 28.27 -20.62 -12.47
C ASN A 222 29.15 -19.44 -12.90
N ARG A 223 28.54 -18.28 -13.15
CA ARG A 223 29.28 -17.05 -13.48
C ARG A 223 29.37 -16.11 -12.28
N TYR A 224 30.47 -15.40 -12.17
CA TYR A 224 30.68 -14.38 -11.12
C TYR A 224 30.21 -12.98 -11.54
N VAL A 225 29.79 -12.84 -12.80
CA VAL A 225 29.41 -11.57 -13.39
C VAL A 225 28.03 -11.69 -14.00
N VAL A 226 27.19 -10.69 -13.75
CA VAL A 226 25.86 -10.60 -14.32
C VAL A 226 25.97 -9.96 -15.73
N MET A 227 25.43 -10.63 -16.72
CA MET A 227 25.50 -10.27 -18.13
C MET A 227 24.19 -9.60 -18.59
N PRO A 228 24.22 -8.85 -19.71
CA PRO A 228 22.98 -8.27 -20.28
C PRO A 228 21.85 -9.27 -20.52
N LYS A 229 22.20 -10.48 -20.98
CA LYS A 229 21.21 -11.55 -21.20
C LYS A 229 20.50 -12.00 -19.91
N ASP A 230 21.15 -11.88 -18.76
CA ASP A 230 20.57 -12.22 -17.47
C ASP A 230 19.49 -11.18 -17.09
N PHE A 231 19.78 -9.89 -17.30
CA PHE A 231 18.82 -8.82 -17.11
C PHE A 231 17.63 -8.93 -18.06
N GLU A 232 17.88 -9.31 -19.30
CA GLU A 232 16.82 -9.47 -20.31
C GLU A 232 15.84 -10.57 -19.88
N LYS A 233 16.35 -11.70 -19.38
CA LYS A 233 15.51 -12.77 -18.82
C LYS A 233 14.76 -12.30 -17.56
N GLY A 234 15.45 -11.60 -16.65
CA GLY A 234 14.83 -11.05 -15.46
C GLY A 234 13.72 -10.08 -15.79
N TYR A 235 13.93 -9.20 -16.77
CA TYR A 235 12.94 -8.24 -17.22
C TYR A 235 11.70 -8.94 -17.80
N LYS A 236 11.90 -9.90 -18.69
CA LYS A 236 10.78 -10.65 -19.31
C LYS A 236 9.97 -11.45 -18.32
N SER A 237 10.61 -12.01 -17.28
CA SER A 237 9.92 -12.82 -16.28
C SER A 237 9.17 -11.98 -15.25
N SER A 238 9.61 -10.74 -15.00
CA SER A 238 9.09 -9.88 -13.95
C SER A 238 8.09 -8.84 -14.46
N VAL A 239 8.18 -8.46 -15.73
CA VAL A 239 7.29 -7.44 -16.32
C VAL A 239 6.10 -8.13 -16.98
N ARG A 240 4.91 -7.87 -16.44
CA ARG A 240 3.65 -8.35 -17.03
C ARG A 240 3.28 -7.46 -18.21
N LYS A 241 3.01 -8.10 -19.37
CA LYS A 241 2.49 -7.38 -20.53
C LYS A 241 1.04 -6.98 -20.30
N PRO A 242 0.60 -5.80 -20.80
CA PRO A 242 -0.82 -5.47 -20.82
C PRO A 242 -1.58 -6.55 -21.60
N GLY A 243 -2.48 -7.28 -20.93
CA GLY A 243 -3.23 -8.40 -21.52
C GLY A 243 -2.96 -9.76 -20.87
N ASP A 244 -1.89 -9.93 -20.12
CA ASP A 244 -1.61 -11.19 -19.40
C ASP A 244 -2.54 -11.40 -18.18
N GLU A 245 -3.33 -10.42 -17.82
CA GLU A 245 -4.34 -10.54 -16.76
C GLU A 245 -5.52 -11.47 -17.12
N PHE A 246 -5.62 -11.88 -18.38
CA PHE A 246 -6.73 -12.71 -18.88
C PHE A 246 -6.35 -14.16 -19.23
N SER A 247 -5.14 -14.61 -18.93
CA SER A 247 -4.69 -15.95 -19.27
C SER A 247 -4.76 -16.97 -18.11
N PHE A 248 -5.75 -16.84 -17.24
CA PHE A 248 -6.08 -17.91 -16.29
C PHE A 248 -7.42 -18.55 -16.71
N TYR A 249 -7.32 -19.49 -17.65
CA TYR A 249 -8.28 -20.58 -17.82
C TYR A 249 -7.54 -21.89 -17.69
#